data_1b36e25a0e62d97bdbc45ceaa434be6f
#
_entry.id   1b36e25a0e62d97bdbc45ceaa434be6f
#
_cell.length_a   1.000
_cell.length_b   1.000
_cell.length_c   1.000
_cell.angle_alpha   90.00
_cell.angle_beta   90.00
_cell.angle_gamma   90.00
#
_symmetry.space_group_name_H-M   'P 1'
#
loop_
_entity.id
_entity.type
_entity.pdbx_description
1 polymer ?
#
loop_
_entity_poly.entity_id
_entity_poly.type
_entity_poly.pdbx_seq_one_letter_code
_entity_poly.pdbx_strand_id
1 'polypeptide(L)' 'MGKWSKELQNNTLENIRPGAMVKDEDHNYGFVTEIEPKVIIKGVLSGGFISEPGDETIATFNSALDMVEAGWVLD' A
#
# COMPACT_ATOMS: atom_id res chain seq x y z
N MET A 1 17.11 -2.38 -0.63
CA MET A 1 16.66 -3.25 -1.73
C MET A 1 15.48 -4.08 -1.28
N GLY A 2 14.40 -4.03 -2.04
CA GLY A 2 13.19 -4.73 -1.69
C GLY A 2 13.24 -6.20 -2.04
N LYS A 3 12.40 -6.95 -1.36
CA LYS A 3 12.18 -8.38 -1.58
C LYS A 3 11.40 -8.64 -2.86
N TRP A 4 10.66 -7.65 -3.33
CA TRP A 4 9.77 -7.77 -4.47
C TRP A 4 10.53 -7.65 -5.79
N SER A 5 10.02 -8.32 -6.82
CA SER A 5 10.61 -8.24 -8.14
C SER A 5 10.47 -6.84 -8.72
N LYS A 6 11.35 -6.49 -9.63
CA LYS A 6 11.29 -5.22 -10.31
C LYS A 6 9.97 -5.07 -11.08
N GLU A 7 9.51 -6.16 -11.67
CA GLU A 7 8.25 -6.17 -12.41
C GLU A 7 7.07 -5.82 -11.50
N LEU A 8 7.01 -6.40 -10.31
CA LEU A 8 5.94 -6.10 -9.36
C LEU A 8 6.02 -4.66 -8.89
N GLN A 9 7.22 -4.16 -8.63
CA GLN A 9 7.42 -2.76 -8.24
C GLN A 9 6.93 -1.81 -9.33
N ASN A 10 7.27 -2.08 -10.58
CA ASN A 10 6.84 -1.25 -11.70
C ASN A 10 5.32 -1.33 -11.89
N ASN A 11 4.75 -2.53 -11.76
CA ASN A 11 3.31 -2.71 -11.86
C ASN A 11 2.59 -1.91 -10.78
N THR A 12 3.15 -1.88 -9.57
CA THR A 12 2.59 -1.09 -8.48
C THR A 12 2.58 0.39 -8.83
N LEU A 13 3.71 0.91 -9.33
CA LEU A 13 3.80 2.32 -9.69
C LEU A 13 2.81 2.71 -10.80
N GLU A 14 2.53 1.79 -11.72
CA GLU A 14 1.61 2.06 -12.82
C GLU A 14 0.14 1.96 -12.44
N ASN A 15 -0.18 1.16 -11.43
CA ASN A 15 -1.56 0.84 -11.12
C ASN A 15 -2.04 1.30 -9.75
N ILE A 16 -1.18 1.91 -8.95
CA ILE A 16 -1.56 2.36 -7.62
C ILE A 16 -2.66 3.43 -7.71
N ARG A 17 -3.67 3.32 -6.86
CA ARG A 17 -4.79 4.26 -6.84
C ARG A 17 -5.46 4.20 -5.47
N PRO A 18 -6.23 5.23 -5.09
CA PRO A 18 -7.02 5.17 -3.85
C PRO A 18 -7.97 3.99 -3.89
N GLY A 19 -8.02 3.25 -2.80
CA GLY A 19 -8.83 2.03 -2.70
C GLY A 19 -8.06 0.75 -2.98
N ALA A 20 -6.82 0.85 -3.47
CA ALA A 20 -6.01 -0.34 -3.72
C ALA A 20 -5.48 -0.94 -2.43
N MET A 21 -5.41 -2.27 -2.38
CA MET A 21 -4.80 -2.96 -1.25
C MET A 21 -3.32 -3.17 -1.55
N VAL A 22 -2.49 -2.92 -0.57
CA VAL A 22 -1.05 -3.09 -0.67
C VAL A 22 -0.53 -3.97 0.46
N LYS A 23 0.65 -4.51 0.27
CA LYS A 23 1.30 -5.35 1.27
C LYS A 23 2.78 -4.98 1.37
N ASP A 24 3.35 -5.19 2.54
CA ASP A 24 4.79 -4.97 2.73
C ASP A 24 5.53 -6.31 2.80
N GLU A 25 6.84 -6.23 3.06
CA GLU A 25 7.69 -7.43 3.09
C GLU A 25 7.48 -8.29 4.33
N ASP A 26 6.81 -7.76 5.34
CA ASP A 26 6.53 -8.46 6.59
C ASP A 26 5.10 -9.00 6.67
N HIS A 27 4.42 -9.04 5.52
CA HIS A 27 3.03 -9.52 5.41
C HIS A 27 2.02 -8.62 6.11
N ASN A 28 2.33 -7.35 6.26
CA ASN A 28 1.35 -6.39 6.71
C ASN A 28 0.55 -5.91 5.50
N TYR A 29 -0.75 -5.70 5.69
CA TYR A 29 -1.65 -5.28 4.64
C TYR A 29 -2.27 -3.94 4.99
N GLY A 30 -2.58 -3.17 3.97
CA GLY A 30 -3.25 -1.90 4.16
C GLY A 30 -3.97 -1.47 2.90
N PHE A 31 -4.80 -0.43 3.02
CA PHE A 31 -5.47 0.19 1.89
C PHE A 31 -4.88 1.57 1.65
N VAL A 32 -4.57 1.86 0.42
CA VAL A 32 -4.17 3.21 0.02
C VAL A 32 -5.44 4.05 -0.04
N THR A 33 -5.51 5.08 0.80
CA THR A 33 -6.69 5.96 0.83
C THR A 33 -6.45 7.29 0.12
N GLU A 34 -5.18 7.71 0.02
CA GLU A 34 -4.82 8.92 -0.71
C GLU A 34 -3.47 8.71 -1.37
N ILE A 35 -3.26 9.39 -2.49
CA ILE A 35 -1.99 9.33 -3.21
C ILE A 35 -1.35 10.71 -3.30
N GLU A 36 -2.13 11.76 -3.41
CA GLU A 36 -1.64 13.13 -3.45
C GLU A 36 -2.35 13.98 -2.41
N PRO A 37 -1.65 14.87 -1.75
CA PRO A 37 -0.21 15.19 -1.90
C PRO A 37 0.73 14.15 -1.31
N LYS A 38 0.21 13.18 -0.57
CA LYS A 38 0.99 12.11 0.03
C LYS A 38 0.25 10.79 -0.08
N VAL A 39 1.00 9.71 -0.13
CA VAL A 39 0.41 8.37 -0.09
C VAL A 39 0.10 8.03 1.36
N ILE A 40 -1.15 7.74 1.64
CA ILE A 40 -1.59 7.36 2.98
C ILE A 40 -2.12 5.95 2.94
N ILE A 41 -1.58 5.09 3.81
CA ILE A 41 -2.01 3.70 3.93
C ILE A 41 -2.69 3.52 5.28
N LYS A 42 -3.94 3.07 5.24
CA LYS A 42 -4.73 2.76 6.43
C LYS A 42 -4.69 1.27 6.68
N GLY A 43 -4.80 0.88 7.94
CA GLY A 43 -4.86 -0.53 8.30
C GLY A 43 -6.13 -1.18 7.77
N VAL A 44 -6.12 -2.51 7.68
CA VAL A 44 -7.27 -3.27 7.24
C VAL A 44 -8.11 -3.66 8.44
N LEU A 45 -9.41 -3.36 8.38
CA LEU A 45 -10.37 -3.88 9.36
C LEU A 45 -10.78 -5.27 8.92
N SER A 46 -10.62 -6.25 9.81
CA SER A 46 -11.08 -7.59 9.53
C SER A 46 -12.29 -7.88 10.42
N GLY A 47 -13.44 -7.94 9.79
CA GLY A 47 -14.65 -8.22 10.52
C GLY A 47 -15.68 -8.78 9.56
N GLY A 48 -15.74 -10.09 9.39
CA GLY A 48 -16.67 -10.70 8.47
C GLY A 48 -16.01 -11.08 7.16
N PHE A 49 -16.77 -10.98 6.07
CA PHE A 49 -16.34 -11.48 4.78
C PHE A 49 -15.66 -10.44 3.90
N ILE A 50 -15.70 -9.18 4.30
CA ILE A 50 -15.17 -8.09 3.49
C ILE A 50 -14.08 -7.37 4.25
N SER A 51 -12.94 -7.15 3.59
CA SER A 51 -11.87 -6.32 4.12
C SER A 51 -12.17 -4.87 3.82
N GLU A 52 -12.07 -4.01 4.82
CA GLU A 52 -12.34 -2.59 4.69
C GLU A 52 -11.18 -1.79 5.23
N PRO A 53 -10.94 -0.57 4.71
CA PRO A 53 -9.92 0.29 5.30
C PRO A 53 -10.36 0.71 6.70
N GLY A 54 -9.42 0.64 7.64
CA GLY A 54 -9.63 1.13 9.00
C GLY A 54 -9.40 2.62 9.09
N ASP A 55 -9.55 3.16 10.30
CA ASP A 55 -9.31 4.58 10.54
C ASP A 55 -7.87 4.89 10.89
N GLU A 56 -7.09 3.88 11.22
CA GLU A 56 -5.72 4.08 11.65
C GLU A 56 -4.75 4.16 10.48
N THR A 57 -4.00 5.25 10.41
CA THR A 57 -2.95 5.41 9.41
C THR A 57 -1.73 4.61 9.86
N ILE A 58 -1.34 3.61 9.07
CA ILE A 58 -0.21 2.76 9.42
C ILE A 58 1.07 3.15 8.68
N ALA A 59 0.95 3.89 7.59
CA ALA A 59 2.12 4.37 6.87
C ALA A 59 1.75 5.59 6.03
N THR A 60 2.73 6.48 5.84
CA THR A 60 2.58 7.67 5.00
C THR A 60 3.88 7.86 4.24
N PHE A 61 3.76 8.13 2.94
CA PHE A 61 4.92 8.35 2.08
C PHE A 61 4.73 9.61 1.25
N ASN A 62 5.83 10.24 0.87
CA ASN A 62 5.77 11.45 0.06
C ASN A 62 5.38 11.19 -1.39
N SER A 63 5.55 9.97 -1.86
CA SER A 63 5.21 9.59 -3.22
C SER A 63 5.01 8.07 -3.30
N ALA A 64 4.43 7.62 -4.41
CA ALA A 64 4.28 6.18 -4.66
C ALA A 64 5.65 5.51 -4.78
N LEU A 65 6.63 6.20 -5.35
CA LEU A 65 7.98 5.65 -5.45
C LEU A 65 8.57 5.41 -4.07
N ASP A 66 8.42 6.37 -3.15
CA ASP A 66 8.89 6.19 -1.77
C ASP A 66 8.21 5.01 -1.11
N MET A 67 6.92 4.82 -1.35
CA MET A 67 6.17 3.68 -0.83
C MET A 67 6.76 2.36 -1.32
N VAL A 68 7.02 2.26 -2.62
CA VAL A 68 7.58 1.04 -3.21
C VAL A 68 8.99 0.80 -2.70
N GLU A 69 9.80 1.84 -2.56
CA GLU A 69 11.16 1.71 -2.04
C GLU A 69 11.17 1.26 -0.59
N ALA A 70 10.11 1.58 0.16
CA ALA A 70 9.97 1.12 1.53
C ALA A 70 9.48 -0.33 1.63
N GLY A 71 9.15 -0.96 0.53
CA GLY A 71 8.77 -2.37 0.49
C GLY A 71 7.29 -2.63 0.28
N TRP A 72 6.49 -1.62 -0.02
CA TRP A 72 5.05 -1.78 -0.25
C TRP A 72 4.76 -1.94 -1.73
N VAL A 73 3.96 -2.94 -2.06
CA VAL A 73 3.53 -3.21 -3.44
C VAL A 73 2.05 -3.59 -3.45
N LEU A 74 1.46 -3.57 -4.63
CA LEU A 74 0.07 -4.02 -4.78
C LEU A 74 -0.05 -5.48 -4.39
N ASP A 75 -1.11 -5.77 -3.68
CA ASP A 75 -1.44 -7.14 -3.30
C ASP A 75 -2.22 -7.82 -4.41
#